data_c7afa1c58e16158b398e3b75c658adb9
#
_entry.id   c7afa1c58e16158b398e3b75c658adb9
#
_cell.length_a   1.000
_cell.length_b   1.000
_cell.length_c   1.000
_cell.angle_alpha   90.00
_cell.angle_beta   90.00
_cell.angle_gamma   90.00
#
_symmetry.space_group_name_H-M   'P 1'
#
loop_
_entity.id
_entity.type
_entity.pdbx_description
1 polymer ?
#
loop_
_entity_poly.entity_id
_entity_poly.type
_entity_poly.pdbx_seq_one_letter_code
_entity_poly.pdbx_strand_id
1 'polypeptide(L)' 'SAQDPVLGGSLREAVEACQRQNILKALELCADNWANAARLLDLDPSNLHKLARRLGLK' A
#
# COMPACT_ATOMS: atom_id res chain seq x y z
N SER A 1 20.70 -5.52 -11.79
CA SER A 1 20.59 -4.20 -12.31
C SER A 1 19.21 -3.62 -12.09
N ALA A 2 19.20 -2.33 -11.90
CA ALA A 2 17.95 -1.63 -11.67
C ALA A 2 17.02 -1.66 -12.87
N GLN A 3 17.54 -2.02 -14.00
CA GLN A 3 16.74 -2.04 -15.21
C GLN A 3 16.04 -3.35 -15.40
N ASP A 4 15.38 -3.81 -14.42
CA ASP A 4 14.65 -5.02 -14.53
C ASP A 4 13.55 -4.85 -15.59
N PRO A 5 13.62 -5.57 -16.69
CA PRO A 5 12.65 -5.39 -17.76
C PRO A 5 11.27 -5.91 -17.43
N VAL A 6 11.13 -6.63 -16.33
CA VAL A 6 9.80 -7.12 -15.97
C VAL A 6 8.91 -6.03 -15.43
N LEU A 7 9.48 -4.89 -15.12
CA LEU A 7 8.65 -3.78 -14.69
C LEU A 7 7.82 -3.32 -15.87
N GLY A 8 6.54 -3.59 -15.83
CA GLY A 8 5.65 -3.27 -16.94
C GLY A 8 5.30 -1.81 -17.02
N GLY A 9 5.76 -0.99 -16.08
CA GLY A 9 5.46 0.41 -16.05
C GLY A 9 6.58 1.16 -15.38
N SER A 10 6.27 2.35 -14.90
CA SER A 10 7.25 3.19 -14.25
C SER A 10 7.57 2.67 -12.86
N LEU A 11 8.66 3.20 -12.31
CA LEU A 11 9.00 2.92 -10.92
C LEU A 11 7.85 3.28 -9.99
N ARG A 12 7.16 4.38 -10.29
CA ARG A 12 5.99 4.77 -9.50
C ARG A 12 4.95 3.68 -9.47
N GLU A 13 4.66 3.07 -10.62
CA GLU A 13 3.66 2.02 -10.67
C GLU A 13 4.10 0.81 -9.87
N ALA A 14 5.38 0.47 -9.92
CA ALA A 14 5.91 -0.64 -9.13
C ALA A 14 5.77 -0.35 -7.64
N VAL A 15 6.10 0.87 -7.23
CA VAL A 15 5.97 1.26 -5.83
C VAL A 15 4.51 1.22 -5.39
N GLU A 16 3.61 1.72 -6.22
CA GLU A 16 2.19 1.74 -5.87
C GLU A 16 1.63 0.33 -5.77
N ALA A 17 2.06 -0.57 -6.64
CA ALA A 17 1.63 -1.96 -6.55
C ALA A 17 2.08 -2.58 -5.23
N CYS A 18 3.32 -2.31 -4.83
CA CYS A 18 3.84 -2.78 -3.57
C CYS A 18 3.05 -2.20 -2.39
N GLN A 19 2.76 -0.91 -2.46
CA GLN A 19 1.99 -0.26 -1.40
C GLN A 19 0.60 -0.87 -1.28
N ARG A 20 -0.07 -1.12 -2.42
CA ARG A 20 -1.39 -1.75 -2.38
C ARG A 20 -1.35 -3.11 -1.71
N GLN A 21 -0.37 -3.92 -2.09
CA GLN A 21 -0.24 -5.25 -1.51
C GLN A 21 -0.01 -5.18 -0.01
N ASN A 22 0.86 -4.28 0.42
CA ASN A 22 1.15 -4.15 1.85
C ASN A 22 -0.07 -3.69 2.64
N ILE A 23 -0.82 -2.75 2.08
CA ILE A 23 -2.02 -2.26 2.76
C ILE A 23 -3.07 -3.36 2.85
N LEU A 24 -3.30 -4.07 1.75
CA LEU A 24 -4.28 -5.15 1.75
C LEU A 24 -3.89 -6.25 2.72
N LYS A 25 -2.60 -6.58 2.78
CA LYS A 25 -2.11 -7.58 3.72
C LYS A 25 -2.34 -7.13 5.15
N ALA A 26 -2.03 -5.87 5.45
CA ALA A 26 -2.23 -5.35 6.79
C ALA A 26 -3.71 -5.36 7.19
N LEU A 27 -4.58 -4.99 6.25
CA LEU A 27 -6.02 -5.03 6.52
C LEU A 27 -6.50 -6.46 6.76
N GLU A 28 -5.99 -7.39 6.01
CA GLU A 28 -6.34 -8.79 6.19
C GLU A 28 -5.94 -9.28 7.58
N LEU A 29 -4.73 -8.94 8.01
CA LEU A 29 -4.23 -9.34 9.31
C LEU A 29 -4.96 -8.65 10.45
N CYS A 30 -5.54 -7.48 10.18
CA CYS A 30 -6.22 -6.69 11.19
C CYS A 30 -7.74 -6.73 11.06
N ALA A 31 -8.26 -7.68 10.29
CA ALA A 31 -9.70 -7.86 10.10
C ALA A 31 -10.37 -6.55 9.63
N ASP A 32 -9.73 -5.88 8.67
CA ASP A 32 -10.20 -4.64 8.06
C ASP A 32 -10.26 -3.46 9.04
N ASN A 33 -9.53 -3.56 10.13
CA ASN A 33 -9.44 -2.44 11.06
C ASN A 33 -8.35 -1.48 10.58
N TRP A 34 -8.78 -0.33 10.03
CA TRP A 34 -7.85 0.62 9.43
C TRP A 34 -6.88 1.21 10.43
N ALA A 35 -7.35 1.47 11.66
CA ALA A 35 -6.47 2.02 12.68
C ALA A 35 -5.35 1.04 13.04
N ASN A 36 -5.70 -0.23 13.19
CA ASN A 36 -4.70 -1.24 13.49
C ASN A 36 -3.78 -1.48 12.30
N ALA A 37 -4.33 -1.45 11.09
CA ALA A 37 -3.52 -1.59 9.89
C ALA A 37 -2.50 -0.46 9.78
N ALA A 38 -2.90 0.76 10.12
CA ALA A 38 -1.98 1.90 10.09
C ALA A 38 -0.85 1.68 11.09
N ARG A 39 -1.15 1.19 12.27
CA ARG A 39 -0.10 0.88 13.25
C ARG A 39 0.85 -0.18 12.73
N LEU A 40 0.31 -1.22 12.14
CA LEU A 40 1.11 -2.30 11.60
C LEU A 40 2.05 -1.79 10.51
N LEU A 41 1.59 -0.83 9.72
CA LEU A 41 2.37 -0.23 8.65
C LEU A 41 3.21 0.95 9.11
N ASP A 42 3.13 1.29 10.39
CA ASP A 42 3.86 2.43 10.95
C ASP A 42 3.45 3.73 10.28
N LEU A 43 2.15 3.89 10.09
CA LEU A 43 1.57 5.07 9.47
C LEU A 43 0.53 5.69 10.37
N ASP A 44 0.31 6.99 10.17
CA ASP A 44 -0.82 7.65 10.79
C ASP A 44 -2.10 7.24 10.06
N PRO A 45 -3.21 6.97 10.78
CA PRO A 45 -4.44 6.55 10.13
C PRO A 45 -4.92 7.50 9.03
N SER A 46 -4.78 8.81 9.25
CA SER A 46 -5.17 9.78 8.22
C SER A 46 -4.34 9.60 6.95
N ASN A 47 -3.04 9.38 7.12
CA ASN A 47 -2.16 9.17 5.99
C ASN A 47 -2.48 7.87 5.26
N LEU A 48 -2.80 6.83 6.01
CA LEU A 48 -3.19 5.57 5.41
C LEU A 48 -4.45 5.73 4.56
N HIS A 49 -5.45 6.45 5.07
CA HIS A 49 -6.67 6.68 4.30
C HIS A 49 -6.40 7.47 3.02
N LYS A 50 -5.57 8.50 3.10
CA LYS A 50 -5.20 9.28 1.92
C LYS A 50 -4.50 8.41 0.89
N LEU A 51 -3.55 7.61 1.34
CA LEU A 51 -2.81 6.73 0.45
C LEU A 51 -3.74 5.71 -0.19
N ALA A 52 -4.63 5.12 0.58
CA ALA A 52 -5.56 4.12 0.07
C ALA A 52 -6.48 4.71 -0.99
N ARG A 53 -6.94 5.93 -0.80
CA ARG A 53 -7.76 6.59 -1.81
C ARG A 53 -6.99 6.82 -3.09
N ARG A 54 -5.75 7.26 -2.97
CA ARG A 54 -4.92 7.49 -4.13
C ARG A 54 -4.68 6.20 -4.90
N LEU A 55 -4.55 5.10 -4.18
CA LEU A 55 -4.28 3.79 -4.77
C LEU A 55 -5.55 3.09 -5.24
N GLY A 56 -6.72 3.66 -5.00
CA GLY A 56 -7.96 3.07 -5.44
C GLY A 56 -8.49 1.97 -4.54
N LEU A 57 -8.02 1.92 -3.29
CA LEU A 57 -8.45 0.90 -2.33
C LEU A 57 -9.66 1.33 -1.51
N LYS A 58 -10.03 2.58 -1.59
CA LYS A 58 -11.19 3.12 -0.89
C LYS A 58 -12.07 3.91 -1.78
#